data_20840f333c12f591b948519a176a63bf
#
_entry.id   20840f333c12f591b948519a176a63bf
#
_cell.length_a   1.000
_cell.length_b   1.000
_cell.length_c   1.000
_cell.angle_alpha   90.00
_cell.angle_beta   90.00
_cell.angle_gamma   90.00
#
_symmetry.space_group_name_H-M   'P 1'
#
loop_
_entity.id
_entity.type
_entity.pdbx_description
1 polymer ?
#
loop_
_entity_poly.entity_id
_entity_poly.type
_entity_poly.pdbx_seq_one_letter_code
_entity_poly.pdbx_strand_id
1 'polypeptide(L)'
;MKILTWFLILTLTSAEAIAQDIAKQGRSALPDGAPCAQVVKVVNYENGMKLVVDGKDFMINGMNWDYYPVGTNYSYSLWNQSDSFIRAALDQEMSLLRNMGVNAVRQYTGIQPEWIEYIYRNYGIYTMLNHSFGRYGLMMGTEWVANTDYSDPVVREMLLKEVTSLVEEFKGTPGLLMYLLGNENNYGLLWEGAETEDIPIEDRKSTTRAISMYRLFNEAVNAMKEIDSSVPVAICNGDLFFLDIIAEECKDVDIFGVNMYRGVSLGDAFERVKNEYGKPVMFTEFGADAFNARDNKEDQYAQAYYLVGNWKEIYENAAGLGKTENSIGGFTFQFSDGWWKFGQTKGLDIHDNNASWSSRGYPHDYVEDGNNMNEEWFGICAKGPTNINGLYQLYPRAAYYALTEAHKLNPYDDGVTSASIAAHFSKIELSDAILKARGDKAALGENLTGFPTPDKPFTRTCREFK
;
A
#
# COMPACT_ATOMS: atom_id res chain seq x y z
N MET A 1 -31.84 27.15 -40.57
CA MET A 1 -31.11 25.92 -40.28
C MET A 1 -29.63 26.26 -40.03
N LYS A 2 -29.27 27.00 -38.99
CA LYS A 2 -27.89 27.35 -38.56
C LYS A 2 -27.92 27.91 -37.13
N ILE A 3 -28.36 27.16 -36.12
CA ILE A 3 -28.30 27.57 -34.69
C ILE A 3 -28.11 26.34 -33.76
N LEU A 4 -27.62 25.21 -34.25
CA LEU A 4 -27.50 24.02 -33.36
C LEU A 4 -26.06 23.49 -33.19
N THR A 5 -25.03 24.27 -33.54
CA THR A 5 -23.63 23.77 -33.51
C THR A 5 -22.73 24.49 -32.50
N TRP A 6 -23.26 25.37 -31.67
CA TRP A 6 -22.47 26.17 -30.70
C TRP A 6 -22.59 25.75 -29.24
N PHE A 7 -23.49 24.83 -28.89
CA PHE A 7 -23.68 24.41 -27.52
C PHE A 7 -22.89 23.17 -27.07
N LEU A 8 -22.27 22.43 -28.01
CA LEU A 8 -21.50 21.22 -27.69
C LEU A 8 -19.99 21.46 -27.41
N ILE A 9 -19.47 22.66 -27.75
CA ILE A 9 -18.03 22.99 -27.58
C ILE A 9 -17.74 23.63 -26.22
N LEU A 10 -18.74 24.24 -25.55
CA LEU A 10 -18.53 24.92 -24.27
C LEU A 10 -18.54 23.99 -23.03
N THR A 11 -19.04 22.79 -23.15
CA THR A 11 -19.09 21.86 -22.00
C THR A 11 -17.84 20.98 -21.87
N LEU A 12 -17.11 20.76 -22.98
CA LEU A 12 -15.83 20.03 -22.95
C LEU A 12 -14.68 20.88 -22.39
N THR A 13 -14.70 22.19 -22.63
CA THR A 13 -13.65 23.11 -22.14
C THR A 13 -13.72 23.38 -20.64
N SER A 14 -14.86 23.18 -19.98
CA SER A 14 -14.99 23.39 -18.54
C SER A 14 -14.45 22.23 -17.70
N ALA A 15 -14.57 21.00 -18.18
CA ALA A 15 -14.04 19.82 -17.46
C ALA A 15 -12.51 19.74 -17.56
N GLU A 16 -11.94 20.06 -18.73
CA GLU A 16 -10.48 20.14 -18.91
C GLU A 16 -9.86 21.32 -18.15
N ALA A 17 -10.52 22.47 -18.13
CA ALA A 17 -10.06 23.63 -17.36
C ALA A 17 -10.10 23.37 -15.85
N ILE A 18 -11.12 22.67 -15.36
CA ILE A 18 -11.24 22.28 -13.93
C ILE A 18 -10.17 21.25 -13.57
N ALA A 19 -9.92 20.24 -14.41
CA ALA A 19 -8.85 19.27 -14.19
C ALA A 19 -7.44 19.92 -14.20
N GLN A 20 -7.22 20.89 -15.10
CA GLN A 20 -5.97 21.64 -15.16
C GLN A 20 -5.81 22.64 -14.00
N ASP A 21 -6.89 23.22 -13.48
CA ASP A 21 -6.86 24.10 -12.31
C ASP A 21 -6.68 23.31 -11.00
N ILE A 22 -7.25 22.12 -10.89
CA ILE A 22 -7.04 21.21 -9.76
C ILE A 22 -5.57 20.75 -9.72
N ALA A 23 -5.00 20.37 -10.86
CA ALA A 23 -3.58 20.03 -10.97
C ALA A 23 -2.65 21.21 -10.66
N LYS A 24 -3.07 22.44 -10.96
CA LYS A 24 -2.29 23.67 -10.66
C LYS A 24 -2.42 24.13 -9.21
N GLN A 25 -3.54 23.91 -8.55
CA GLN A 25 -3.74 24.34 -7.14
C GLN A 25 -3.05 23.41 -6.12
N GLY A 26 -2.67 22.18 -6.52
CA GLY A 26 -1.86 21.27 -5.70
C GLY A 26 -0.35 21.58 -5.68
N ARG A 27 0.12 22.48 -6.52
CA ARG A 27 1.55 22.78 -6.68
C ARG A 27 2.01 23.94 -5.80
N SER A 28 2.41 23.66 -4.57
CA SER A 28 3.45 24.48 -3.94
C SER A 28 4.74 23.67 -3.93
N ALA A 29 5.56 23.84 -4.96
CA ALA A 29 6.92 23.36 -4.93
C ALA A 29 7.62 23.88 -3.67
N LEU A 30 8.33 23.02 -2.95
CA LEU A 30 9.27 23.49 -1.93
C LEU A 30 10.29 24.39 -2.63
N PRO A 31 10.72 25.52 -2.02
CA PRO A 31 11.74 26.35 -2.62
C PRO A 31 13.02 25.53 -2.85
N ASP A 32 13.70 25.80 -3.96
CA ASP A 32 15.01 25.23 -4.27
C ASP A 32 15.95 25.45 -3.08
N GLY A 33 16.20 24.41 -2.31
CA GLY A 33 17.02 24.42 -1.11
C GLY A 33 17.69 23.08 -0.91
N ALA A 34 18.74 23.02 -0.10
CA ALA A 34 19.53 21.85 0.17
C ALA A 34 18.67 20.57 0.43
N PRO A 35 19.15 19.39 0.03
CA PRO A 35 18.42 18.14 0.27
C PRO A 35 18.13 18.00 1.77
N CYS A 36 16.85 17.77 2.11
CA CYS A 36 16.46 17.40 3.46
C CYS A 36 16.88 15.95 3.66
N ALA A 37 18.03 15.71 4.25
CA ALA A 37 18.36 14.38 4.73
C ALA A 37 17.34 13.99 5.79
N GLN A 38 16.56 12.94 5.54
CA GLN A 38 15.53 12.47 6.47
C GLN A 38 16.11 11.39 7.36
N VAL A 39 15.69 11.41 8.61
CA VAL A 39 16.00 10.35 9.56
C VAL A 39 14.71 9.73 10.03
N VAL A 40 14.54 8.47 9.70
CA VAL A 40 13.39 7.65 10.10
C VAL A 40 13.85 6.56 11.04
N LYS A 41 13.23 6.44 12.20
CA LYS A 41 13.62 5.46 13.22
C LYS A 41 12.41 4.82 13.87
N VAL A 42 12.56 3.55 14.22
CA VAL A 42 11.70 2.90 15.22
C VAL A 42 12.23 3.28 16.60
N VAL A 43 11.35 3.78 17.44
CA VAL A 43 11.68 4.15 18.83
C VAL A 43 10.79 3.40 19.79
N ASN A 44 11.40 2.75 20.78
CA ASN A 44 10.72 2.09 21.87
C ASN A 44 10.57 3.08 23.02
N TYR A 45 9.35 3.51 23.26
CA TYR A 45 8.96 4.31 24.41
C TYR A 45 8.42 3.42 25.54
N GLU A 46 8.29 3.98 26.75
CA GLU A 46 7.67 3.29 27.87
C GLU A 46 6.22 2.84 27.55
N ASN A 47 5.52 3.62 26.72
CA ASN A 47 4.13 3.39 26.31
C ASN A 47 4.01 2.81 24.89
N GLY A 48 5.02 2.11 24.40
CA GLY A 48 4.94 1.36 23.13
C GLY A 48 5.95 1.77 22.07
N MET A 49 5.78 1.22 20.88
CA MET A 49 6.69 1.39 19.75
C MET A 49 6.12 2.37 18.72
N LYS A 50 6.94 3.31 18.26
CA LYS A 50 6.54 4.30 17.25
C LYS A 50 7.54 4.37 16.11
N LEU A 51 7.04 4.71 14.92
CA LEU A 51 7.86 5.26 13.85
C LEU A 51 8.03 6.75 14.11
N VAL A 52 9.25 7.23 14.02
CA VAL A 52 9.61 8.65 14.21
C VAL A 52 10.29 9.14 12.95
N VAL A 53 9.77 10.19 12.35
CA VAL A 53 10.31 10.82 11.15
C VAL A 53 10.78 12.23 11.51
N ASP A 54 12.07 12.49 11.35
CA ASP A 54 12.69 13.78 11.69
C ASP A 54 12.33 14.30 13.10
N GLY A 55 12.33 13.37 14.07
CA GLY A 55 12.03 13.66 15.47
C GLY A 55 10.55 13.80 15.83
N LYS A 56 9.63 13.54 14.90
CA LYS A 56 8.17 13.57 15.15
C LYS A 56 7.57 12.19 15.06
N ASP A 57 6.65 11.86 15.97
CA ASP A 57 5.86 10.63 15.92
C ASP A 57 5.08 10.57 14.61
N PHE A 58 5.13 9.43 13.94
CA PHE A 58 4.55 9.26 12.61
C PHE A 58 3.71 8.00 12.55
N MET A 59 2.39 8.17 12.38
CA MET A 59 1.47 7.07 12.05
C MET A 59 1.40 6.92 10.53
N ILE A 60 1.65 5.73 10.03
CA ILE A 60 1.58 5.45 8.61
C ILE A 60 0.11 5.31 8.21
N ASN A 61 -0.43 6.28 7.49
CA ASN A 61 -1.70 6.20 6.77
C ASN A 61 -1.35 5.89 5.31
N GLY A 62 -1.06 4.63 5.05
CA GLY A 62 -0.45 4.18 3.80
C GLY A 62 -1.46 3.67 2.77
N MET A 63 -1.01 3.65 1.53
CA MET A 63 -1.73 3.10 0.39
C MET A 63 -0.80 2.28 -0.48
N ASN A 64 -1.21 1.06 -0.85
CA ASN A 64 -0.61 0.33 -1.95
C ASN A 64 -0.99 1.05 -3.25
N TRP A 65 0.02 1.47 -4.00
CA TRP A 65 -0.15 2.27 -5.19
C TRP A 65 0.67 1.73 -6.35
N ASP A 66 0.03 1.57 -7.47
CA ASP A 66 0.60 1.26 -8.77
C ASP A 66 -0.15 2.04 -9.86
N TYR A 67 0.38 2.03 -11.08
CA TYR A 67 -0.24 2.72 -12.21
C TYR A 67 -0.31 1.78 -13.42
N TYR A 68 -1.47 1.20 -13.65
CA TYR A 68 -1.75 0.32 -14.78
C TYR A 68 -3.00 0.81 -15.53
N PRO A 69 -2.86 1.39 -16.72
CA PRO A 69 -4.01 1.70 -17.57
C PRO A 69 -4.83 0.46 -17.91
N VAL A 70 -6.14 0.64 -18.11
CA VAL A 70 -7.03 -0.41 -18.63
C VAL A 70 -6.46 -0.97 -19.94
N GLY A 71 -6.46 -2.29 -20.08
CA GLY A 71 -5.84 -2.97 -21.24
C GLY A 71 -4.35 -3.31 -21.04
N THR A 72 -3.79 -3.05 -19.87
CA THR A 72 -2.40 -3.40 -19.52
C THR A 72 -2.33 -4.35 -18.33
N ASN A 73 -1.16 -4.92 -18.06
CA ASN A 73 -0.88 -5.76 -16.91
C ASN A 73 0.50 -5.42 -16.31
N TYR A 74 1.02 -6.29 -15.45
CA TYR A 74 2.31 -6.12 -14.77
C TYR A 74 3.53 -5.88 -15.69
N SER A 75 3.39 -6.10 -17.00
CA SER A 75 4.46 -5.77 -17.97
C SER A 75 4.51 -4.28 -18.33
N TYR A 76 3.45 -3.51 -18.01
CA TYR A 76 3.47 -2.07 -18.17
C TYR A 76 4.30 -1.42 -17.06
N SER A 77 5.03 -0.37 -17.39
CA SER A 77 5.74 0.46 -16.41
C SER A 77 5.46 1.93 -16.68
N LEU A 78 4.92 2.61 -15.67
CA LEU A 78 4.80 4.07 -15.67
C LEU A 78 6.17 4.74 -15.83
N TRP A 79 7.18 4.17 -15.19
CA TRP A 79 8.53 4.72 -15.11
C TRP A 79 9.30 4.68 -16.44
N ASN A 80 8.79 3.93 -17.43
CA ASN A 80 9.31 3.89 -18.78
C ASN A 80 8.61 4.89 -19.71
N GLN A 81 7.69 5.70 -19.20
CA GLN A 81 6.98 6.73 -19.97
C GLN A 81 7.79 8.04 -19.98
N SER A 82 7.31 9.04 -20.75
CA SER A 82 7.94 10.36 -20.72
C SER A 82 7.74 11.05 -19.37
N ASP A 83 8.69 11.88 -18.96
CA ASP A 83 8.60 12.66 -17.71
C ASP A 83 7.31 13.46 -17.59
N SER A 84 6.83 14.03 -18.72
CA SER A 84 5.59 14.79 -18.74
C SER A 84 4.38 13.92 -18.45
N PHE A 85 4.37 12.68 -18.93
CA PHE A 85 3.31 11.72 -18.65
C PHE A 85 3.37 11.24 -17.21
N ILE A 86 4.57 10.88 -16.71
CA ILE A 86 4.77 10.46 -15.31
C ILE A 86 4.28 11.56 -14.38
N ARG A 87 4.68 12.82 -14.59
CA ARG A 87 4.22 13.97 -13.78
C ARG A 87 2.71 14.10 -13.80
N ALA A 88 2.08 14.01 -14.98
CA ALA A 88 0.63 14.14 -15.09
C ALA A 88 -0.12 13.01 -14.35
N ALA A 89 0.37 11.77 -14.44
CA ALA A 89 -0.17 10.63 -13.71
C ALA A 89 -0.02 10.81 -12.19
N LEU A 90 1.18 11.19 -11.73
CA LEU A 90 1.45 11.47 -10.32
C LEU A 90 0.60 12.64 -9.80
N ASP A 91 0.51 13.74 -10.55
CA ASP A 91 -0.29 14.90 -10.16
C ASP A 91 -1.77 14.56 -9.99
N GLN A 92 -2.30 13.71 -10.86
CA GLN A 92 -3.68 13.25 -10.75
C GLN A 92 -3.91 12.39 -9.51
N GLU A 93 -3.09 11.37 -9.29
CA GLU A 93 -3.35 10.36 -8.27
C GLU A 93 -2.85 10.76 -6.88
N MET A 94 -1.66 11.36 -6.77
CA MET A 94 -1.14 11.81 -5.48
C MET A 94 -1.97 12.95 -4.88
N SER A 95 -2.64 13.75 -5.71
CA SER A 95 -3.61 14.76 -5.24
C SER A 95 -4.78 14.10 -4.51
N LEU A 96 -5.34 13.03 -5.05
CA LEU A 96 -6.43 12.29 -4.44
C LEU A 96 -5.99 11.60 -3.15
N LEU A 97 -4.83 10.94 -3.17
CA LEU A 97 -4.26 10.27 -2.00
C LEU A 97 -4.01 11.26 -0.85
N ARG A 98 -3.41 12.39 -1.16
CA ARG A 98 -3.20 13.45 -0.16
C ARG A 98 -4.51 13.96 0.41
N ASN A 99 -5.53 14.19 -0.43
CA ASN A 99 -6.83 14.69 0.02
C ASN A 99 -7.54 13.75 0.99
N MET A 100 -7.32 12.45 0.86
CA MET A 100 -7.86 11.49 1.82
C MET A 100 -6.99 11.29 3.07
N GLY A 101 -5.87 12.01 3.20
CA GLY A 101 -4.99 11.93 4.37
C GLY A 101 -3.93 10.85 4.30
N VAL A 102 -3.69 10.26 3.13
CA VAL A 102 -2.57 9.34 2.89
C VAL A 102 -1.25 10.11 3.01
N ASN A 103 -0.32 9.56 3.78
CA ASN A 103 1.00 10.14 4.04
C ASN A 103 2.15 9.25 3.57
N ALA A 104 1.87 8.03 3.12
CA ALA A 104 2.87 7.14 2.54
C ALA A 104 2.25 6.25 1.45
N VAL A 105 3.03 5.94 0.42
CA VAL A 105 2.69 4.92 -0.59
C VAL A 105 3.70 3.79 -0.54
N ARG A 106 3.24 2.57 -0.79
CA ARG A 106 4.09 1.42 -1.07
C ARG A 106 4.28 1.33 -2.57
N GLN A 107 5.54 1.34 -3.00
CA GLN A 107 5.93 1.20 -4.39
C GLN A 107 6.67 -0.13 -4.57
N TYR A 108 6.16 -0.98 -5.45
CA TYR A 108 6.67 -2.34 -5.62
C TYR A 108 7.98 -2.38 -6.39
N THR A 109 8.12 -1.70 -7.53
CA THR A 109 9.34 -1.74 -8.33
C THR A 109 9.45 -0.56 -9.31
N GLY A 110 10.66 -0.30 -9.78
CA GLY A 110 10.93 0.49 -10.98
C GLY A 110 10.92 2.00 -10.84
N ILE A 111 10.47 2.54 -9.71
CA ILE A 111 10.54 3.99 -9.46
C ILE A 111 12.01 4.44 -9.35
N GLN A 112 12.31 5.64 -9.82
CA GLN A 112 13.62 6.26 -9.66
C GLN A 112 13.61 7.27 -8.51
N PRO A 113 14.79 7.62 -7.92
CA PRO A 113 14.91 8.53 -6.77
C PRO A 113 14.21 9.88 -7.00
N GLU A 114 14.30 10.45 -8.20
CA GLU A 114 13.70 11.74 -8.53
C GLU A 114 12.16 11.73 -8.42
N TRP A 115 11.50 10.60 -8.66
CA TRP A 115 10.05 10.50 -8.55
C TRP A 115 9.60 10.34 -7.10
N ILE A 116 10.39 9.68 -6.25
CA ILE A 116 10.17 9.69 -4.79
C ILE A 116 10.27 11.12 -4.27
N GLU A 117 11.33 11.83 -4.65
CA GLU A 117 11.51 13.23 -4.27
C GLU A 117 10.37 14.12 -4.81
N TYR A 118 9.93 13.91 -6.06
CA TYR A 118 8.81 14.63 -6.66
C TYR A 118 7.52 14.44 -5.86
N ILE A 119 7.14 13.19 -5.55
CA ILE A 119 5.95 12.86 -4.75
C ILE A 119 6.03 13.52 -3.38
N TYR A 120 7.16 13.40 -2.71
CA TYR A 120 7.36 13.97 -1.39
C TYR A 120 7.29 15.51 -1.40
N ARG A 121 8.01 16.16 -2.31
CA ARG A 121 8.06 17.65 -2.37
C ARG A 121 6.73 18.26 -2.75
N ASN A 122 5.97 17.64 -3.64
CA ASN A 122 4.73 18.22 -4.13
C ASN A 122 3.50 17.81 -3.29
N TYR A 123 3.52 16.62 -2.68
CA TYR A 123 2.35 16.06 -2.00
C TYR A 123 2.60 15.73 -0.52
N GLY A 124 3.82 15.75 -0.04
CA GLY A 124 4.16 15.38 1.33
C GLY A 124 3.95 13.89 1.62
N ILE A 125 3.85 13.08 0.58
CA ILE A 125 3.66 11.64 0.68
C ILE A 125 5.03 10.97 0.61
N TYR A 126 5.31 10.11 1.59
CA TYR A 126 6.52 9.31 1.64
C TYR A 126 6.40 8.06 0.79
N THR A 127 7.51 7.42 0.47
CA THR A 127 7.55 6.16 -0.26
C THR A 127 8.21 5.07 0.58
N MET A 128 7.52 3.95 0.77
CA MET A 128 8.09 2.68 1.18
C MET A 128 8.51 1.93 -0.08
N LEU A 129 9.83 1.70 -0.24
CA LEU A 129 10.41 1.08 -1.43
C LEU A 129 10.54 -0.42 -1.24
N ASN A 130 9.83 -1.20 -2.05
CA ASN A 130 9.76 -2.65 -1.94
C ASN A 130 10.69 -3.35 -2.94
N HIS A 131 11.53 -4.25 -2.45
CA HIS A 131 12.30 -5.20 -3.26
C HIS A 131 11.73 -6.61 -3.09
N SER A 132 11.42 -7.32 -4.17
CA SER A 132 10.77 -8.64 -4.13
C SER A 132 11.59 -9.74 -3.45
N PHE A 133 12.90 -9.60 -3.44
CA PHE A 133 13.85 -10.50 -2.78
C PHE A 133 13.63 -11.99 -3.12
N GLY A 134 13.51 -12.25 -4.42
CA GLY A 134 13.33 -13.61 -4.92
C GLY A 134 11.95 -14.21 -4.67
N ARG A 135 10.88 -13.38 -4.56
CA ARG A 135 9.51 -13.88 -4.39
C ARG A 135 9.18 -14.91 -5.48
N TYR A 136 8.84 -16.13 -5.08
CA TYR A 136 8.37 -17.24 -5.92
C TYR A 136 9.32 -17.70 -7.04
N GLY A 137 10.47 -17.06 -7.18
CA GLY A 137 11.47 -17.34 -8.20
C GLY A 137 12.27 -16.09 -8.54
N LEU A 138 13.25 -16.27 -9.41
CA LEU A 138 14.15 -15.20 -9.83
C LEU A 138 14.75 -15.48 -11.23
N MET A 139 15.26 -14.43 -11.86
CA MET A 139 15.95 -14.54 -13.15
C MET A 139 17.39 -14.97 -12.93
N MET A 140 17.78 -16.16 -13.41
CA MET A 140 19.17 -16.63 -13.45
C MET A 140 19.70 -16.47 -14.87
N GLY A 141 20.39 -15.36 -15.10
CA GLY A 141 20.76 -14.96 -16.46
C GLY A 141 19.52 -14.59 -17.28
N THR A 142 19.16 -15.38 -18.28
CA THR A 142 17.98 -15.18 -19.14
C THR A 142 16.81 -16.13 -18.82
N GLU A 143 16.97 -17.00 -17.84
CA GLU A 143 16.00 -18.03 -17.48
C GLU A 143 15.30 -17.70 -16.16
N TRP A 144 13.98 -17.87 -16.11
CA TRP A 144 13.22 -17.79 -14.87
C TRP A 144 13.31 -19.13 -14.13
N VAL A 145 13.86 -19.08 -12.92
CA VAL A 145 13.92 -20.23 -12.00
C VAL A 145 12.85 -20.04 -10.93
N ALA A 146 11.86 -20.90 -10.94
CA ALA A 146 10.79 -20.91 -9.92
C ALA A 146 11.33 -21.48 -8.59
N ASN A 147 10.67 -21.11 -7.49
CA ASN A 147 11.00 -21.60 -6.15
C ASN A 147 12.43 -21.27 -5.72
N THR A 148 12.67 -20.01 -5.40
CA THR A 148 13.97 -19.48 -4.97
C THR A 148 14.62 -20.35 -3.88
N ASP A 149 15.82 -20.86 -4.15
CA ASP A 149 16.63 -21.55 -3.16
C ASP A 149 17.51 -20.55 -2.39
N TYR A 150 17.03 -20.10 -1.24
CA TYR A 150 17.75 -19.17 -0.38
C TYR A 150 18.99 -19.76 0.31
N SER A 151 19.23 -21.08 0.18
CA SER A 151 20.45 -21.73 0.66
C SER A 151 21.57 -21.76 -0.39
N ASP A 152 21.25 -21.59 -1.67
CA ASP A 152 22.22 -21.59 -2.77
C ASP A 152 23.16 -20.37 -2.66
N PRO A 153 24.50 -20.57 -2.64
CA PRO A 153 25.45 -19.46 -2.49
C PRO A 153 25.37 -18.43 -3.63
N VAL A 154 25.04 -18.84 -4.86
CA VAL A 154 24.94 -17.92 -6.01
C VAL A 154 23.70 -17.05 -5.88
N VAL A 155 22.58 -17.65 -5.50
CA VAL A 155 21.33 -16.93 -5.23
C VAL A 155 21.52 -15.93 -4.09
N ARG A 156 22.17 -16.33 -3.01
CA ARG A 156 22.47 -15.47 -1.86
C ARG A 156 23.32 -14.26 -2.25
N GLU A 157 24.44 -14.48 -2.96
CA GLU A 157 25.31 -13.41 -3.43
C GLU A 157 24.55 -12.43 -4.35
N MET A 158 23.73 -12.96 -5.26
CA MET A 158 22.94 -12.16 -6.19
C MET A 158 21.92 -11.29 -5.44
N LEU A 159 21.12 -11.85 -4.53
CA LEU A 159 20.13 -11.11 -3.78
C LEU A 159 20.75 -10.06 -2.85
N LEU A 160 21.85 -10.37 -2.18
CA LEU A 160 22.60 -9.39 -1.37
C LEU A 160 23.13 -8.24 -2.22
N LYS A 161 23.65 -8.53 -3.40
CA LYS A 161 24.12 -7.50 -4.34
C LYS A 161 22.97 -6.62 -4.84
N GLU A 162 21.81 -7.20 -5.15
CA GLU A 162 20.64 -6.43 -5.58
C GLU A 162 20.21 -5.42 -4.52
N VAL A 163 20.04 -5.87 -3.27
CA VAL A 163 19.56 -4.97 -2.19
C VAL A 163 20.61 -3.95 -1.76
N THR A 164 21.89 -4.29 -1.78
CA THR A 164 22.96 -3.31 -1.49
C THR A 164 23.05 -2.26 -2.61
N SER A 165 22.92 -2.67 -3.88
CA SER A 165 22.87 -1.74 -5.01
C SER A 165 21.64 -0.82 -4.92
N LEU A 166 20.48 -1.35 -4.50
CA LEU A 166 19.28 -0.55 -4.26
C LEU A 166 19.53 0.53 -3.21
N VAL A 167 20.15 0.18 -2.08
CA VAL A 167 20.45 1.17 -1.03
C VAL A 167 21.43 2.22 -1.53
N GLU A 168 22.48 1.84 -2.25
CA GLU A 168 23.42 2.80 -2.84
C GLU A 168 22.74 3.80 -3.78
N GLU A 169 21.75 3.36 -4.56
CA GLU A 169 21.00 4.21 -5.47
C GLU A 169 20.06 5.17 -4.74
N PHE A 170 19.38 4.69 -3.69
CA PHE A 170 18.29 5.43 -3.06
C PHE A 170 18.66 6.15 -1.75
N LYS A 171 19.85 5.90 -1.16
CA LYS A 171 20.25 6.54 0.09
C LYS A 171 20.21 8.06 -0.01
N GLY A 172 19.65 8.68 1.02
CA GLY A 172 19.52 10.14 1.10
C GLY A 172 18.44 10.74 0.19
N THR A 173 17.61 9.91 -0.48
CA THR A 173 16.50 10.41 -1.30
C THR A 173 15.42 11.04 -0.42
N PRO A 174 15.07 12.33 -0.63
CA PRO A 174 13.99 12.97 0.11
C PRO A 174 12.66 12.25 -0.12
N GLY A 175 11.95 11.90 0.95
CA GLY A 175 10.68 11.17 0.88
C GLY A 175 10.81 9.66 0.96
N LEU A 176 12.00 9.08 0.97
CA LEU A 176 12.17 7.67 1.26
C LEU A 176 11.85 7.41 2.75
N LEU A 177 10.81 6.61 3.02
CA LEU A 177 10.38 6.30 4.38
C LEU A 177 11.13 5.10 4.95
N MET A 178 11.24 4.05 4.16
CA MET A 178 11.89 2.80 4.53
C MET A 178 12.11 1.89 3.31
N TYR A 179 12.95 0.89 3.48
CA TYR A 179 13.04 -0.24 2.57
C TYR A 179 12.17 -1.39 3.06
N LEU A 180 11.52 -2.10 2.14
CA LEU A 180 10.71 -3.28 2.41
C LEU A 180 11.27 -4.46 1.62
N LEU A 181 11.69 -5.52 2.31
CA LEU A 181 12.21 -6.73 1.70
C LEU A 181 11.13 -7.81 1.59
N GLY A 182 11.03 -8.39 0.41
CA GLY A 182 10.10 -9.45 0.10
C GLY A 182 8.68 -8.95 -0.16
N ASN A 183 7.83 -9.88 -0.52
CA ASN A 183 6.39 -9.78 -0.59
C ASN A 183 5.79 -11.19 -0.52
N GLU A 184 5.45 -11.66 0.68
CA GLU A 184 4.86 -12.99 0.91
C GLU A 184 5.72 -14.15 0.42
N ASN A 185 7.04 -14.02 0.50
CA ASN A 185 7.98 -15.06 0.05
C ASN A 185 7.74 -16.39 0.77
N ASN A 186 7.20 -16.33 1.99
CA ASN A 186 6.85 -17.49 2.81
C ASN A 186 5.77 -18.37 2.20
N TYR A 187 4.85 -17.85 1.38
CA TYR A 187 3.86 -18.69 0.70
C TYR A 187 4.53 -19.65 -0.30
N GLY A 188 5.63 -19.26 -0.94
CA GLY A 188 6.41 -20.14 -1.79
C GLY A 188 6.99 -21.37 -1.07
N LEU A 189 7.18 -21.28 0.25
CA LEU A 189 7.64 -22.42 1.06
C LEU A 189 6.55 -23.45 1.28
N LEU A 190 5.28 -23.06 1.23
CA LEU A 190 4.12 -23.90 1.52
C LEU A 190 3.59 -24.65 0.30
N TRP A 191 3.97 -24.25 -0.91
CA TRP A 191 3.38 -24.82 -2.15
C TRP A 191 3.72 -26.31 -2.39
N GLU A 192 4.77 -26.82 -1.76
CA GLU A 192 5.14 -28.24 -1.82
C GLU A 192 4.53 -29.09 -0.69
N GLY A 193 3.62 -28.53 0.08
CA GLY A 193 2.93 -29.17 1.19
C GLY A 193 2.64 -28.17 2.29
N ALA A 194 1.38 -27.82 2.49
CA ALA A 194 0.96 -26.90 3.53
C ALA A 194 1.36 -27.45 4.90
N GLU A 195 2.33 -26.83 5.53
CA GLU A 195 2.72 -27.08 6.90
C GLU A 195 2.29 -25.89 7.73
N THR A 196 1.48 -26.16 8.73
CA THR A 196 0.94 -25.14 9.62
C THR A 196 1.73 -25.10 10.92
N GLU A 197 1.55 -24.05 11.72
CA GLU A 197 2.13 -23.92 13.05
C GLU A 197 1.72 -25.04 14.02
N ASP A 198 0.63 -25.77 13.70
CA ASP A 198 0.15 -26.90 14.50
C ASP A 198 1.06 -28.12 14.40
N ILE A 199 1.96 -28.17 13.42
CA ILE A 199 2.93 -29.25 13.27
C ILE A 199 4.20 -28.86 14.06
N PRO A 200 4.77 -29.72 14.93
CA PRO A 200 6.03 -29.47 15.59
C PRO A 200 7.13 -29.06 14.60
N ILE A 201 7.97 -28.10 14.99
CA ILE A 201 9.00 -27.52 14.11
C ILE A 201 9.89 -28.59 13.46
N GLU A 202 10.28 -29.60 14.26
CA GLU A 202 11.12 -30.72 13.81
C GLU A 202 10.47 -31.61 12.73
N ASP A 203 9.14 -31.58 12.64
CA ASP A 203 8.36 -32.37 11.69
C ASP A 203 7.96 -31.57 10.42
N ARG A 204 8.23 -30.24 10.39
CA ARG A 204 7.89 -29.38 9.25
C ARG A 204 8.90 -29.50 8.14
N LYS A 205 8.48 -29.93 6.95
CA LYS A 205 9.36 -30.00 5.77
C LYS A 205 9.83 -28.64 5.28
N SER A 206 9.02 -27.59 5.44
CA SER A 206 9.35 -26.21 5.06
C SER A 206 10.31 -25.52 6.04
N THR A 207 10.54 -26.06 7.23
CA THR A 207 11.32 -25.41 8.30
C THR A 207 12.75 -25.08 7.83
N THR A 208 13.46 -26.02 7.23
CA THR A 208 14.85 -25.77 6.76
C THR A 208 14.92 -24.67 5.70
N ARG A 209 13.93 -24.63 4.79
CA ARG A 209 13.83 -23.59 3.77
C ARG A 209 13.49 -22.24 4.38
N ALA A 210 12.56 -22.19 5.35
CA ALA A 210 12.21 -21.00 6.09
C ALA A 210 13.41 -20.43 6.86
N ILE A 211 14.15 -21.26 7.57
CA ILE A 211 15.38 -20.87 8.27
C ILE A 211 16.38 -20.24 7.30
N SER A 212 16.66 -20.87 6.16
CA SER A 212 17.59 -20.32 5.15
C SER A 212 17.12 -18.99 4.61
N MET A 213 15.82 -18.86 4.33
CA MET A 213 15.21 -17.63 3.83
C MET A 213 15.35 -16.50 4.84
N TYR A 214 14.89 -16.68 6.08
CA TYR A 214 14.89 -15.59 7.08
C TYR A 214 16.29 -15.25 7.57
N ARG A 215 17.25 -16.18 7.58
CA ARG A 215 18.66 -15.87 7.80
C ARG A 215 19.21 -14.96 6.71
N LEU A 216 18.86 -15.21 5.44
CA LEU A 216 19.29 -14.34 4.35
C LEU A 216 18.60 -12.97 4.42
N PHE A 217 17.34 -12.90 4.82
CA PHE A 217 16.68 -11.62 5.09
C PHE A 217 17.42 -10.83 6.16
N ASN A 218 17.81 -11.47 7.26
CA ASN A 218 18.57 -10.81 8.34
C ASN A 218 19.96 -10.33 7.87
N GLU A 219 20.65 -11.13 7.08
CA GLU A 219 21.95 -10.77 6.48
C GLU A 219 21.79 -9.57 5.54
N ALA A 220 20.75 -9.57 4.71
CA ALA A 220 20.42 -8.47 3.81
C ALA A 220 20.13 -7.17 4.59
N VAL A 221 19.35 -7.25 5.65
CA VAL A 221 19.08 -6.10 6.53
C VAL A 221 20.37 -5.50 7.07
N ASN A 222 21.29 -6.33 7.57
CA ASN A 222 22.57 -5.86 8.09
C ASN A 222 23.41 -5.22 7.00
N ALA A 223 23.54 -5.85 5.83
CA ALA A 223 24.30 -5.30 4.70
C ALA A 223 23.71 -3.96 4.20
N MET A 224 22.38 -3.81 4.18
CA MET A 224 21.73 -2.57 3.81
C MET A 224 22.00 -1.46 4.83
N LYS A 225 21.91 -1.76 6.14
CA LYS A 225 22.16 -0.81 7.24
C LYS A 225 23.64 -0.38 7.34
N GLU A 226 24.57 -1.19 6.90
CA GLU A 226 25.99 -0.79 6.79
C GLU A 226 26.18 0.34 5.77
N ILE A 227 25.33 0.41 4.73
CA ILE A 227 25.39 1.44 3.68
C ILE A 227 24.59 2.68 4.09
N ASP A 228 23.36 2.47 4.60
CA ASP A 228 22.46 3.54 5.04
C ASP A 228 21.63 3.11 6.24
N SER A 229 21.88 3.72 7.39
CA SER A 229 21.09 3.53 8.63
C SER A 229 20.13 4.69 8.92
N SER A 230 19.93 5.60 7.96
CA SER A 230 19.06 6.77 8.14
C SER A 230 17.57 6.43 8.06
N VAL A 231 17.23 5.31 7.42
CA VAL A 231 15.88 4.78 7.30
C VAL A 231 15.82 3.30 7.71
N PRO A 232 14.69 2.82 8.27
CA PRO A 232 14.56 1.43 8.70
C PRO A 232 14.40 0.46 7.54
N VAL A 233 14.69 -0.81 7.81
CA VAL A 233 14.42 -1.93 6.91
C VAL A 233 13.34 -2.82 7.52
N ALA A 234 12.26 -3.03 6.77
CA ALA A 234 11.16 -3.93 7.10
C ALA A 234 11.20 -5.20 6.23
N ILE A 235 10.57 -6.27 6.69
CA ILE A 235 10.22 -7.43 5.85
C ILE A 235 8.73 -7.44 5.55
N CYS A 236 8.30 -8.17 4.49
CA CYS A 236 6.89 -8.36 4.15
C CYS A 236 6.53 -9.84 4.15
N ASN A 237 5.89 -10.28 5.23
CA ASN A 237 5.43 -11.66 5.39
C ASN A 237 3.97 -11.83 4.95
N GLY A 238 3.61 -13.01 4.45
CA GLY A 238 2.21 -13.39 4.25
C GLY A 238 1.65 -13.98 5.54
N ASP A 239 0.68 -13.29 6.14
CA ASP A 239 0.12 -13.59 7.46
C ASP A 239 1.22 -13.83 8.53
N LEU A 240 0.92 -14.48 9.63
CA LEU A 240 1.86 -14.77 10.72
C LEU A 240 2.59 -16.11 10.57
N PHE A 241 2.52 -16.74 9.39
CA PHE A 241 3.22 -18.01 9.16
C PHE A 241 4.72 -17.87 9.40
N PHE A 242 5.29 -18.83 10.12
CA PHE A 242 6.71 -18.87 10.50
C PHE A 242 7.16 -17.74 11.45
N LEU A 243 6.24 -17.10 12.19
CA LEU A 243 6.61 -16.02 13.12
C LEU A 243 7.65 -16.45 14.14
N ASP A 244 7.57 -17.68 14.64
CA ASP A 244 8.55 -18.32 15.53
C ASP A 244 9.96 -18.38 14.90
N ILE A 245 10.06 -18.79 13.63
CA ILE A 245 11.34 -18.83 12.91
C ILE A 245 11.85 -17.41 12.61
N ILE A 246 10.96 -16.50 12.24
CA ILE A 246 11.30 -15.09 12.01
C ILE A 246 11.89 -14.47 13.28
N ALA A 247 11.27 -14.71 14.43
CA ALA A 247 11.73 -14.19 15.69
C ALA A 247 13.12 -14.72 16.11
N GLU A 248 13.45 -15.94 15.70
CA GLU A 248 14.76 -16.54 15.96
C GLU A 248 15.82 -16.12 14.96
N GLU A 249 15.51 -16.09 13.66
CA GLU A 249 16.46 -15.98 12.56
C GLU A 249 16.59 -14.58 11.97
N CYS A 250 15.61 -13.68 12.22
CA CYS A 250 15.54 -12.36 11.59
C CYS A 250 15.47 -11.22 12.63
N LYS A 251 16.42 -11.19 13.56
CA LYS A 251 16.43 -10.32 14.75
C LYS A 251 16.72 -8.85 14.44
N ASP A 252 17.48 -8.57 13.39
CA ASP A 252 18.00 -7.23 13.07
C ASP A 252 17.04 -6.40 12.22
N VAL A 253 15.92 -6.98 11.77
CA VAL A 253 14.82 -6.25 11.14
C VAL A 253 14.26 -5.19 12.09
N ASP A 254 13.95 -4.00 11.58
CA ASP A 254 13.40 -2.92 12.38
C ASP A 254 11.89 -3.03 12.57
N ILE A 255 11.17 -3.48 11.53
CA ILE A 255 9.71 -3.50 11.47
C ILE A 255 9.25 -4.83 10.87
N PHE A 256 8.29 -5.47 11.54
CA PHE A 256 7.58 -6.60 10.97
C PHE A 256 6.43 -6.12 10.10
N GLY A 257 6.59 -6.21 8.79
CA GLY A 257 5.54 -5.97 7.81
C GLY A 257 4.79 -7.27 7.49
N VAL A 258 3.48 -7.16 7.34
CA VAL A 258 2.61 -8.32 7.08
C VAL A 258 1.46 -7.97 6.14
N ASN A 259 1.25 -8.83 5.13
CA ASN A 259 0.02 -8.82 4.34
C ASN A 259 -1.02 -9.69 5.04
N MET A 260 -2.21 -9.11 5.31
CA MET A 260 -3.20 -9.80 6.12
C MET A 260 -4.63 -9.53 5.66
N TYR A 261 -5.32 -10.59 5.24
CA TYR A 261 -6.70 -10.54 4.73
C TYR A 261 -7.62 -11.42 5.59
N ARG A 262 -7.97 -10.90 6.78
CA ARG A 262 -8.77 -11.60 7.80
C ARG A 262 -10.18 -11.03 7.99
N GLY A 263 -10.64 -10.18 7.07
CA GLY A 263 -11.94 -9.52 7.16
C GLY A 263 -11.88 -8.24 7.98
N VAL A 264 -12.89 -7.98 8.81
CA VAL A 264 -13.04 -6.72 9.55
C VAL A 264 -12.04 -6.56 10.71
N SER A 265 -11.47 -7.67 11.18
CA SER A 265 -10.52 -7.70 12.29
C SER A 265 -9.20 -8.33 11.86
N LEU A 266 -8.10 -7.79 12.33
CA LEU A 266 -6.75 -8.32 12.16
C LEU A 266 -6.40 -9.37 13.24
N GLY A 267 -7.35 -9.61 14.16
CA GLY A 267 -7.30 -10.67 15.17
C GLY A 267 -6.17 -10.50 16.18
N ASP A 268 -5.42 -11.56 16.38
CA ASP A 268 -4.33 -11.66 17.35
C ASP A 268 -2.97 -11.11 16.86
N ALA A 269 -2.93 -10.53 15.65
CA ALA A 269 -1.68 -10.13 15.01
C ALA A 269 -0.83 -9.17 15.85
N PHE A 270 -1.45 -8.15 16.45
CA PHE A 270 -0.73 -7.18 17.27
C PHE A 270 -0.10 -7.84 18.50
N GLU A 271 -0.87 -8.66 19.20
CA GLU A 271 -0.44 -9.32 20.42
C GLU A 271 0.65 -10.36 20.16
N ARG A 272 0.47 -11.19 19.12
CA ARG A 272 1.45 -12.22 18.76
C ARG A 272 2.78 -11.59 18.34
N VAL A 273 2.76 -10.58 17.46
CA VAL A 273 4.00 -9.90 17.04
C VAL A 273 4.71 -9.24 18.21
N LYS A 274 3.97 -8.61 19.15
CA LYS A 274 4.57 -8.03 20.36
C LYS A 274 5.22 -9.08 21.24
N ASN A 275 4.50 -10.17 21.53
CA ASN A 275 4.91 -11.16 22.52
C ASN A 275 5.94 -12.15 21.99
N GLU A 276 5.82 -12.56 20.72
CA GLU A 276 6.67 -13.60 20.12
C GLU A 276 7.91 -13.00 19.42
N TYR A 277 7.81 -11.78 18.85
CA TYR A 277 8.91 -11.17 18.11
C TYR A 277 9.46 -9.87 18.74
N GLY A 278 8.62 -9.15 19.48
CA GLY A 278 9.05 -7.91 20.15
C GLY A 278 9.33 -6.74 19.20
N LYS A 279 8.71 -6.71 18.01
CA LYS A 279 8.87 -5.67 16.99
C LYS A 279 7.58 -4.87 16.83
N PRO A 280 7.66 -3.63 16.28
CA PRO A 280 6.47 -2.97 15.78
C PRO A 280 5.89 -3.74 14.60
N VAL A 281 4.56 -3.73 14.49
CA VAL A 281 3.84 -4.31 13.36
C VAL A 281 3.33 -3.23 12.42
N MET A 282 3.50 -3.48 11.12
CA MET A 282 2.98 -2.67 10.02
C MET A 282 2.24 -3.58 9.04
N PHE A 283 0.99 -3.26 8.77
CA PHE A 283 0.22 -4.02 7.77
C PHE A 283 0.57 -3.52 6.38
N THR A 284 1.39 -4.28 5.68
CA THR A 284 1.90 -3.92 4.34
C THR A 284 0.85 -4.07 3.25
N GLU A 285 -0.11 -4.98 3.47
CA GLU A 285 -1.36 -5.07 2.73
C GLU A 285 -2.48 -5.53 3.65
N PHE A 286 -3.63 -4.91 3.51
CA PHE A 286 -4.91 -5.37 4.06
C PHE A 286 -6.04 -4.68 3.30
N GLY A 287 -7.22 -5.29 3.28
CA GLY A 287 -8.35 -4.68 2.62
C GLY A 287 -9.46 -5.67 2.29
N ALA A 288 -10.34 -5.24 1.40
CA ALA A 288 -11.40 -6.02 0.82
C ALA A 288 -11.63 -5.53 -0.60
N ASP A 289 -12.06 -6.42 -1.47
CA ASP A 289 -12.54 -6.01 -2.78
C ASP A 289 -13.92 -5.34 -2.72
N ALA A 290 -14.28 -4.63 -3.76
CA ALA A 290 -15.56 -3.97 -3.91
C ALA A 290 -16.57 -4.83 -4.69
N PHE A 291 -16.38 -6.14 -4.75
CA PHE A 291 -17.20 -7.06 -5.51
C PHE A 291 -17.88 -8.09 -4.60
N ASN A 292 -19.17 -8.28 -4.77
CA ASN A 292 -19.91 -9.36 -4.12
C ASN A 292 -20.03 -10.54 -5.06
N ALA A 293 -19.24 -11.58 -4.82
CA ALA A 293 -19.15 -12.76 -5.65
C ALA A 293 -20.48 -13.57 -5.70
N ARG A 294 -21.28 -13.50 -4.62
CA ARG A 294 -22.59 -14.17 -4.54
C ARG A 294 -23.65 -13.46 -5.39
N ASP A 295 -23.68 -12.13 -5.30
CA ASP A 295 -24.65 -11.28 -5.99
C ASP A 295 -24.20 -10.90 -7.41
N ASN A 296 -22.92 -11.18 -7.73
CA ASN A 296 -22.26 -10.82 -8.99
C ASN A 296 -22.38 -9.31 -9.32
N LYS A 297 -22.05 -8.45 -8.35
CA LYS A 297 -22.16 -7.00 -8.50
C LYS A 297 -21.18 -6.26 -7.59
N GLU A 298 -20.92 -4.98 -7.90
CA GLU A 298 -20.18 -4.08 -7.03
C GLU A 298 -20.85 -3.94 -5.65
N ASP A 299 -20.06 -4.03 -4.57
CA ASP A 299 -20.47 -3.83 -3.18
C ASP A 299 -19.52 -2.88 -2.45
N GLN A 300 -19.70 -1.60 -2.70
CA GLN A 300 -18.89 -0.55 -2.09
C GLN A 300 -19.09 -0.41 -0.58
N TYR A 301 -20.26 -0.86 -0.07
CA TYR A 301 -20.54 -0.83 1.36
C TYR A 301 -19.70 -1.84 2.11
N ALA A 302 -19.63 -3.07 1.63
CA ALA A 302 -18.82 -4.12 2.23
C ALA A 302 -17.35 -3.74 2.26
N GLN A 303 -16.79 -3.25 1.13
CA GLN A 303 -15.41 -2.77 1.07
C GLN A 303 -15.13 -1.69 2.13
N ALA A 304 -15.97 -0.66 2.20
CA ALA A 304 -15.79 0.43 3.16
C ALA A 304 -15.90 -0.06 4.60
N TYR A 305 -16.82 -0.98 4.90
CA TYR A 305 -17.02 -1.55 6.22
C TYR A 305 -15.76 -2.29 6.72
N TYR A 306 -15.19 -3.16 5.89
CA TYR A 306 -13.98 -3.91 6.25
C TYR A 306 -12.80 -2.97 6.48
N LEU A 307 -12.57 -2.04 5.58
CA LEU A 307 -11.44 -1.11 5.65
C LEU A 307 -11.53 -0.17 6.87
N VAL A 308 -12.71 0.37 7.18
CA VAL A 308 -12.89 1.21 8.38
C VAL A 308 -12.64 0.40 9.66
N GLY A 309 -13.09 -0.87 9.69
CA GLY A 309 -12.82 -1.76 10.82
C GLY A 309 -11.34 -2.02 11.03
N ASN A 310 -10.61 -2.35 9.97
CA ASN A 310 -9.16 -2.57 10.04
C ASN A 310 -8.41 -1.32 10.51
N TRP A 311 -8.69 -0.14 9.95
CA TRP A 311 -8.05 1.12 10.37
C TRP A 311 -8.36 1.49 11.82
N LYS A 312 -9.58 1.18 12.30
CA LYS A 312 -9.91 1.36 13.71
C LYS A 312 -9.02 0.53 14.60
N GLU A 313 -8.83 -0.77 14.32
CA GLU A 313 -7.97 -1.64 15.10
C GLU A 313 -6.49 -1.20 15.03
N ILE A 314 -6.00 -0.80 13.85
CA ILE A 314 -4.65 -0.27 13.66
C ILE A 314 -4.41 0.93 14.59
N TYR A 315 -5.34 1.88 14.66
CA TYR A 315 -5.22 3.04 15.54
C TYR A 315 -5.35 2.69 17.02
N GLU A 316 -6.27 1.80 17.37
CA GLU A 316 -6.48 1.37 18.77
C GLU A 316 -5.27 0.64 19.37
N ASN A 317 -4.40 0.08 18.53
CA ASN A 317 -3.18 -0.62 18.92
C ASN A 317 -1.90 0.23 18.79
N ALA A 318 -2.03 1.53 18.47
CA ALA A 318 -0.92 2.46 18.44
C ALA A 318 -0.37 2.75 19.85
N ALA A 319 0.89 3.15 19.93
CA ALA A 319 1.57 3.43 21.21
C ALA A 319 0.85 4.51 22.02
N GLY A 320 0.72 4.32 23.32
CA GLY A 320 0.06 5.24 24.24
C GLY A 320 -1.45 5.11 24.32
N LEU A 321 -2.07 4.14 23.63
CA LEU A 321 -3.52 3.95 23.59
C LEU A 321 -4.04 2.78 24.42
N GLY A 322 -3.15 2.08 25.14
CA GLY A 322 -3.50 1.12 26.18
C GLY A 322 -3.93 -0.26 25.70
N LYS A 323 -3.86 -0.55 24.37
CA LYS A 323 -3.97 -1.92 23.85
C LYS A 323 -2.57 -2.53 23.70
N THR A 324 -2.23 -3.07 22.54
CA THR A 324 -0.93 -3.73 22.33
C THR A 324 0.23 -2.74 22.20
N GLU A 325 -0.02 -1.53 21.73
CA GLU A 325 0.94 -0.41 21.66
C GLU A 325 2.16 -0.66 20.76
N ASN A 326 2.00 -1.49 19.73
CA ASN A 326 3.05 -1.81 18.76
C ASN A 326 2.65 -1.58 17.30
N SER A 327 1.45 -1.05 17.03
CA SER A 327 1.03 -0.68 15.69
C SER A 327 1.66 0.64 15.26
N ILE A 328 2.30 0.65 14.08
CA ILE A 328 2.85 1.86 13.49
C ILE A 328 2.10 2.28 12.22
N GLY A 329 0.97 1.64 11.92
CA GLY A 329 0.13 1.92 10.77
C GLY A 329 0.08 0.80 9.75
N GLY A 330 -0.29 1.15 8.52
CA GLY A 330 -0.39 0.17 7.45
C GLY A 330 -0.70 0.79 6.10
N PHE A 331 -0.84 -0.06 5.08
CA PHE A 331 -1.08 0.30 3.69
C PHE A 331 -2.33 -0.42 3.19
N THR A 332 -3.42 0.32 2.97
CA THR A 332 -4.63 -0.22 2.34
C THR A 332 -4.31 -0.80 0.98
N PHE A 333 -4.78 -1.99 0.67
CA PHE A 333 -4.71 -2.60 -0.64
C PHE A 333 -6.08 -2.52 -1.31
N GLN A 334 -6.25 -1.72 -2.40
CA GLN A 334 -5.29 -0.81 -3.01
C GLN A 334 -5.97 0.48 -3.50
N PHE A 335 -5.23 1.43 -4.09
CA PHE A 335 -5.77 2.72 -4.50
C PHE A 335 -6.76 2.62 -5.66
N SER A 336 -6.37 1.96 -6.76
CA SER A 336 -7.21 1.83 -7.95
C SER A 336 -7.27 0.38 -8.43
N ASP A 337 -8.36 0.03 -9.10
CA ASP A 337 -8.56 -1.33 -9.62
C ASP A 337 -7.43 -1.78 -10.54
N GLY A 338 -7.08 -3.05 -10.45
CA GLY A 338 -6.21 -3.70 -11.41
C GLY A 338 -7.05 -4.54 -12.37
N TRP A 339 -7.25 -4.10 -13.62
CA TRP A 339 -8.04 -4.86 -14.60
C TRP A 339 -7.25 -6.04 -15.18
N TRP A 340 -6.53 -6.75 -14.33
CA TRP A 340 -5.71 -7.90 -14.69
C TRP A 340 -5.44 -8.78 -13.46
N LYS A 341 -5.21 -10.05 -13.72
CA LYS A 341 -4.75 -11.03 -12.72
C LYS A 341 -3.38 -11.57 -13.12
N PHE A 342 -2.63 -12.07 -12.15
CA PHE A 342 -1.32 -12.65 -12.46
C PHE A 342 -1.43 -13.75 -13.53
N GLY A 343 -0.58 -13.68 -14.55
CA GLY A 343 -0.59 -14.60 -15.69
C GLY A 343 -1.60 -14.27 -16.78
N GLN A 344 -2.50 -13.31 -16.58
CA GLN A 344 -3.45 -12.87 -17.59
C GLN A 344 -2.77 -12.06 -18.70
N THR A 345 -3.02 -12.43 -19.95
CA THR A 345 -2.46 -11.78 -21.14
C THR A 345 -3.51 -11.37 -22.18
N LYS A 346 -4.79 -11.67 -21.91
CA LYS A 346 -5.94 -11.39 -22.80
C LYS A 346 -7.11 -10.88 -21.98
N GLY A 347 -7.98 -10.08 -22.61
CA GLY A 347 -9.17 -9.54 -21.96
C GLY A 347 -8.84 -8.50 -20.89
N LEU A 348 -7.68 -7.86 -20.96
CA LEU A 348 -7.21 -6.85 -20.01
C LEU A 348 -8.03 -5.53 -20.03
N ASP A 349 -8.93 -5.41 -20.98
CA ASP A 349 -9.92 -4.33 -21.14
C ASP A 349 -11.32 -4.73 -20.63
N ILE A 350 -11.43 -5.89 -20.00
CA ILE A 350 -12.66 -6.40 -19.37
C ILE A 350 -12.44 -6.42 -17.86
N HIS A 351 -13.28 -5.72 -17.11
CA HIS A 351 -13.32 -5.83 -15.67
C HIS A 351 -13.97 -7.16 -15.29
N ASP A 352 -13.15 -8.13 -14.89
CA ASP A 352 -13.56 -9.53 -14.69
C ASP A 352 -14.38 -9.70 -13.40
N ASN A 353 -15.46 -10.45 -13.48
CA ASN A 353 -16.33 -10.76 -12.36
C ASN A 353 -15.98 -12.09 -11.66
N ASN A 354 -14.88 -12.76 -12.04
CA ASN A 354 -14.50 -14.04 -11.44
C ASN A 354 -13.58 -13.82 -10.23
N ALA A 355 -14.05 -14.23 -9.05
CA ALA A 355 -13.21 -14.27 -7.86
C ALA A 355 -12.07 -15.28 -8.03
N SER A 356 -10.86 -14.93 -7.59
CA SER A 356 -9.64 -15.71 -7.83
C SER A 356 -9.21 -16.57 -6.65
N TRP A 357 -9.61 -16.21 -5.42
CA TRP A 357 -9.32 -16.98 -4.21
C TRP A 357 -10.43 -16.86 -3.18
N SER A 358 -10.36 -17.66 -2.11
CA SER A 358 -11.41 -17.79 -1.11
C SER A 358 -10.94 -17.31 0.26
N SER A 359 -11.78 -16.54 0.97
CA SER A 359 -11.54 -16.15 2.36
C SER A 359 -12.84 -16.17 3.18
N ARG A 360 -12.83 -16.98 4.25
CA ARG A 360 -13.89 -17.01 5.26
C ARG A 360 -13.96 -15.75 6.12
N GLY A 361 -12.92 -14.93 6.11
CA GLY A 361 -12.88 -13.65 6.80
C GLY A 361 -13.88 -12.63 6.25
N TYR A 362 -14.44 -12.88 5.05
CA TYR A 362 -15.41 -12.02 4.36
C TYR A 362 -16.75 -12.75 4.21
N PRO A 363 -17.50 -12.95 5.31
CA PRO A 363 -18.68 -13.83 5.33
C PRO A 363 -19.88 -13.29 4.56
N HIS A 364 -19.89 -12.00 4.15
CA HIS A 364 -21.00 -11.39 3.45
C HIS A 364 -21.30 -12.05 2.09
N ASP A 365 -20.27 -12.56 1.43
CA ASP A 365 -20.37 -13.22 0.13
C ASP A 365 -19.69 -14.60 0.06
N TYR A 366 -19.05 -15.03 1.16
CA TYR A 366 -18.41 -16.34 1.23
C TYR A 366 -19.41 -17.48 1.01
N VAL A 367 -19.01 -18.41 0.17
CA VAL A 367 -19.72 -19.68 -0.06
C VAL A 367 -18.70 -20.81 0.06
N GLU A 368 -19.04 -21.90 0.75
CA GLU A 368 -18.17 -23.07 0.88
C GLU A 368 -17.82 -23.62 -0.50
N ASP A 369 -16.55 -23.98 -0.70
CA ASP A 369 -15.99 -24.44 -1.97
C ASP A 369 -16.06 -23.45 -3.13
N GLY A 370 -16.36 -22.17 -2.85
CA GLY A 370 -16.37 -21.06 -3.79
C GLY A 370 -15.30 -20.04 -3.52
N ASN A 371 -14.82 -19.34 -4.56
CA ASN A 371 -14.01 -18.16 -4.42
C ASN A 371 -14.90 -16.93 -4.20
N ASN A 372 -14.46 -16.01 -3.35
CA ASN A 372 -15.19 -14.76 -3.06
C ASN A 372 -14.32 -13.51 -3.10
N MET A 373 -13.02 -13.61 -3.30
CA MET A 373 -12.13 -12.45 -3.38
C MET A 373 -11.70 -12.23 -4.83
N ASN A 374 -12.02 -11.05 -5.37
CA ASN A 374 -11.72 -10.67 -6.75
C ASN A 374 -10.61 -9.60 -6.80
N GLU A 375 -9.41 -10.00 -7.23
CA GLU A 375 -8.24 -9.13 -7.27
C GLU A 375 -8.39 -7.89 -8.14
N GLU A 376 -9.23 -7.94 -9.16
CA GLU A 376 -9.47 -6.78 -10.03
C GLU A 376 -10.26 -5.65 -9.36
N TRP A 377 -10.94 -5.93 -8.22
CA TRP A 377 -11.86 -5.03 -7.55
C TRP A 377 -11.36 -4.46 -6.21
N PHE A 378 -10.10 -4.63 -5.89
CA PHE A 378 -9.54 -4.14 -4.62
C PHE A 378 -9.35 -2.62 -4.56
N GLY A 379 -9.47 -1.92 -5.69
CA GLY A 379 -9.34 -0.46 -5.72
C GLY A 379 -10.39 0.26 -4.87
N ILE A 380 -9.96 1.22 -4.07
CA ILE A 380 -10.91 2.19 -3.46
C ILE A 380 -11.38 3.24 -4.47
N CYS A 381 -10.80 3.21 -5.66
CA CYS A 381 -11.24 3.94 -6.85
C CYS A 381 -11.40 2.96 -8.00
N ALA A 382 -12.55 2.97 -8.67
CA ALA A 382 -12.72 2.31 -9.95
C ALA A 382 -11.97 3.06 -11.05
N LYS A 383 -11.59 2.37 -12.12
CA LYS A 383 -10.96 2.96 -13.30
C LYS A 383 -11.97 3.16 -14.43
N GLY A 384 -11.84 4.26 -15.13
CA GLY A 384 -12.61 4.59 -16.31
C GLY A 384 -11.76 4.66 -17.58
N PRO A 385 -12.36 5.15 -18.67
CA PRO A 385 -11.68 5.22 -19.94
C PRO A 385 -10.47 6.15 -19.90
N THR A 386 -9.49 5.85 -20.74
CA THR A 386 -8.30 6.67 -20.95
C THR A 386 -8.66 7.91 -21.76
N ASN A 387 -8.22 9.08 -21.31
CA ASN A 387 -8.41 10.35 -21.99
C ASN A 387 -7.43 10.52 -23.18
N ILE A 388 -7.55 11.62 -23.91
CA ILE A 388 -6.70 11.94 -25.07
C ILE A 388 -5.20 12.04 -24.71
N ASN A 389 -4.88 12.32 -23.46
CA ASN A 389 -3.49 12.42 -22.97
C ASN A 389 -2.93 11.08 -22.48
N GLY A 390 -3.69 10.00 -22.59
CA GLY A 390 -3.28 8.66 -22.15
C GLY A 390 -3.53 8.36 -20.68
N LEU A 391 -4.09 9.30 -19.91
CA LEU A 391 -4.44 9.11 -18.50
C LEU A 391 -5.84 8.52 -18.38
N TYR A 392 -6.02 7.52 -17.52
CA TYR A 392 -7.35 7.01 -17.20
C TYR A 392 -8.03 7.88 -16.13
N GLN A 393 -9.36 7.87 -16.13
CA GLN A 393 -10.15 8.52 -15.10
C GLN A 393 -10.26 7.60 -13.86
N LEU A 394 -10.40 8.21 -12.70
CA LEU A 394 -10.66 7.53 -11.43
C LEU A 394 -12.04 7.90 -10.90
N TYR A 395 -12.72 6.91 -10.34
CA TYR A 395 -14.05 7.05 -9.77
C TYR A 395 -14.03 6.55 -8.31
N PRO A 396 -13.87 7.48 -7.33
CA PRO A 396 -13.81 7.11 -5.92
C PRO A 396 -15.06 6.34 -5.47
N ARG A 397 -14.83 5.23 -4.78
CA ARG A 397 -15.84 4.42 -4.12
C ARG A 397 -16.13 4.93 -2.70
N ALA A 398 -17.10 4.33 -2.04
CA ALA A 398 -17.45 4.66 -0.65
C ALA A 398 -16.24 4.54 0.30
N ALA A 399 -15.37 3.54 0.09
CA ALA A 399 -14.16 3.35 0.88
C ALA A 399 -13.23 4.58 0.84
N TYR A 400 -13.06 5.23 -0.31
CA TYR A 400 -12.27 6.47 -0.41
C TYR A 400 -12.77 7.55 0.57
N TYR A 401 -14.08 7.80 0.59
CA TYR A 401 -14.69 8.82 1.44
C TYR A 401 -14.69 8.43 2.92
N ALA A 402 -14.96 7.17 3.22
CA ALA A 402 -14.92 6.66 4.58
C ALA A 402 -13.51 6.73 5.18
N LEU A 403 -12.48 6.37 4.41
CA LEU A 403 -11.08 6.49 4.84
C LEU A 403 -10.61 7.93 4.91
N THR A 404 -11.14 8.84 4.07
CA THR A 404 -10.91 10.28 4.24
C THR A 404 -11.36 10.76 5.62
N GLU A 405 -12.50 10.29 6.10
CA GLU A 405 -12.95 10.62 7.46
C GLU A 405 -12.07 9.94 8.54
N ALA A 406 -11.69 8.66 8.34
CA ALA A 406 -10.84 7.93 9.27
C ALA A 406 -9.49 8.63 9.50
N HIS A 407 -8.85 9.09 8.44
CA HIS A 407 -7.52 9.71 8.49
C HIS A 407 -7.49 11.17 8.96
N LYS A 408 -8.65 11.77 9.31
CA LYS A 408 -8.69 13.08 9.97
C LYS A 408 -8.18 13.07 11.40
N LEU A 409 -8.14 11.90 12.04
CA LEU A 409 -7.59 11.72 13.38
C LEU A 409 -6.14 11.20 13.27
N ASN A 410 -5.22 11.87 13.97
CA ASN A 410 -3.90 11.31 14.20
C ASN A 410 -3.86 10.72 15.63
N PRO A 411 -3.57 9.42 15.81
CA PRO A 411 -3.55 8.80 17.14
C PRO A 411 -2.47 9.36 18.07
N TYR A 412 -1.50 10.10 17.55
CA TYR A 412 -0.41 10.72 18.31
C TYR A 412 -0.61 12.19 18.65
N ASP A 413 -1.78 12.76 18.31
CA ASP A 413 -2.11 14.13 18.70
C ASP A 413 -2.37 14.24 20.21
N ASP A 414 -2.02 15.39 20.78
CA ASP A 414 -2.18 15.64 22.21
C ASP A 414 -3.63 15.42 22.68
N GLY A 415 -3.81 14.63 23.75
CA GLY A 415 -5.11 14.35 24.34
C GLY A 415 -5.94 13.27 23.63
N VAL A 416 -5.43 12.63 22.60
CA VAL A 416 -6.07 11.46 21.98
C VAL A 416 -5.97 10.26 22.92
N THR A 417 -7.09 9.56 23.08
CA THR A 417 -7.26 8.37 23.94
C THR A 417 -7.95 7.27 23.15
N SER A 418 -7.96 6.04 23.67
CA SER A 418 -8.75 4.94 23.09
C SER A 418 -10.24 5.32 22.95
N ALA A 419 -10.79 6.09 23.91
CA ALA A 419 -12.17 6.58 23.82
C ALA A 419 -12.36 7.61 22.69
N SER A 420 -11.37 8.47 22.44
CA SER A 420 -11.36 9.41 21.32
C SER A 420 -11.37 8.68 19.99
N ILE A 421 -10.56 7.62 19.83
CA ILE A 421 -10.53 6.80 18.64
C ILE A 421 -11.88 6.11 18.42
N ALA A 422 -12.42 5.44 19.43
CA ALA A 422 -13.72 4.79 19.34
C ALA A 422 -14.83 5.79 18.94
N ALA A 423 -14.84 6.98 19.56
CA ALA A 423 -15.80 8.03 19.25
C ALA A 423 -15.62 8.61 17.85
N HIS A 424 -14.39 8.70 17.34
CA HIS A 424 -14.11 9.17 15.98
C HIS A 424 -14.65 8.18 14.94
N PHE A 425 -14.26 6.91 15.05
CA PHE A 425 -14.70 5.88 14.11
C PHE A 425 -16.21 5.63 14.14
N SER A 426 -16.86 5.79 15.30
CA SER A 426 -18.32 5.65 15.41
C SER A 426 -19.12 6.75 14.68
N LYS A 427 -18.47 7.83 14.27
CA LYS A 427 -19.09 8.93 13.50
C LYS A 427 -18.92 8.78 11.99
N ILE A 428 -18.20 7.76 11.53
CA ILE A 428 -18.00 7.51 10.11
C ILE A 428 -19.27 6.82 9.57
N GLU A 429 -20.12 7.61 8.91
CA GLU A 429 -21.37 7.13 8.34
C GLU A 429 -21.14 6.60 6.92
N LEU A 430 -21.18 5.27 6.77
CA LEU A 430 -20.98 4.64 5.46
C LEU A 430 -22.07 5.00 4.45
N SER A 431 -23.29 5.29 4.91
CA SER A 431 -24.37 5.82 4.07
C SER A 431 -23.99 7.14 3.39
N ASP A 432 -23.31 8.05 4.12
CA ASP A 432 -22.86 9.33 3.57
C ASP A 432 -21.73 9.14 2.57
N ALA A 433 -20.85 8.17 2.83
CA ALA A 433 -19.79 7.79 1.90
C ALA A 433 -20.38 7.23 0.59
N ILE A 434 -21.38 6.36 0.66
CA ILE A 434 -22.10 5.81 -0.50
C ILE A 434 -22.77 6.93 -1.32
N LEU A 435 -23.38 7.94 -0.69
CA LEU A 435 -24.00 9.05 -1.42
C LEU A 435 -23.01 9.88 -2.24
N LYS A 436 -21.76 9.98 -1.79
CA LYS A 436 -20.66 10.67 -2.49
C LYS A 436 -20.00 9.79 -3.56
N ALA A 437 -20.07 8.50 -3.39
CA ALA A 437 -19.35 7.53 -4.20
C ALA A 437 -19.80 7.48 -5.65
N ARG A 438 -18.91 7.05 -6.52
CA ARG A 438 -19.16 6.83 -7.94
C ARG A 438 -18.94 5.36 -8.31
N GLY A 439 -17.75 4.85 -8.14
CA GLY A 439 -17.42 3.46 -8.43
C GLY A 439 -17.60 3.09 -9.89
N ASP A 440 -17.80 1.82 -10.14
CA ASP A 440 -17.79 1.23 -11.48
C ASP A 440 -18.95 1.70 -12.37
N LYS A 441 -20.11 2.00 -11.81
CA LYS A 441 -21.25 2.56 -12.57
C LYS A 441 -20.90 3.86 -13.26
N ALA A 442 -20.09 4.69 -12.64
CA ALA A 442 -19.64 5.94 -13.23
C ALA A 442 -18.60 5.71 -14.34
N ALA A 443 -17.78 4.67 -14.22
CA ALA A 443 -16.87 4.24 -15.26
C ALA A 443 -17.59 3.83 -16.55
N LEU A 444 -18.83 3.35 -16.43
CA LEU A 444 -19.69 2.98 -17.56
C LEU A 444 -20.44 4.17 -18.21
N GLY A 445 -20.16 5.41 -17.81
CA GLY A 445 -20.65 6.62 -18.50
C GLY A 445 -21.79 7.36 -17.80
N GLU A 446 -22.05 7.14 -16.54
CA GLU A 446 -22.99 7.99 -15.77
C GLU A 446 -22.36 9.35 -15.46
N ASN A 447 -23.16 10.43 -15.53
CA ASN A 447 -22.71 11.82 -15.34
C ASN A 447 -22.02 12.02 -13.99
N LEU A 448 -20.77 12.49 -14.02
CA LEU A 448 -19.94 12.75 -12.86
C LEU A 448 -20.02 14.22 -12.44
N THR A 449 -20.23 14.45 -11.17
CA THR A 449 -20.04 15.77 -10.57
C THR A 449 -18.84 15.70 -9.62
N GLY A 450 -17.75 16.33 -10.04
CA GLY A 450 -16.61 16.74 -9.22
C GLY A 450 -15.81 15.64 -8.49
N PHE A 451 -14.50 15.64 -8.71
CA PHE A 451 -13.55 14.99 -7.83
C PHE A 451 -13.44 15.75 -6.50
N PRO A 452 -13.02 15.09 -5.39
CA PRO A 452 -12.67 15.80 -4.17
C PRO A 452 -11.58 16.83 -4.47
N THR A 453 -11.82 18.08 -4.11
CA THR A 453 -10.82 19.15 -4.24
C THR A 453 -9.95 19.25 -2.98
N PRO A 454 -8.65 19.55 -3.10
CA PRO A 454 -7.78 19.76 -1.95
C PRO A 454 -8.25 20.93 -1.09
N ASP A 455 -8.40 20.71 0.23
CA ASP A 455 -8.81 21.77 1.16
C ASP A 455 -7.75 22.86 1.36
N LYS A 456 -6.45 22.55 1.21
CA LYS A 456 -5.34 23.50 1.32
C LYS A 456 -4.11 23.04 0.53
N PRO A 457 -3.33 23.99 -0.06
CA PRO A 457 -2.04 23.65 -0.65
C PRO A 457 -1.06 23.17 0.44
N PHE A 458 -0.30 22.12 0.14
CA PHE A 458 0.76 21.64 1.00
C PHE A 458 1.98 22.58 0.88
N THR A 459 2.45 23.09 2.01
CA THR A 459 3.69 23.85 2.09
C THR A 459 4.59 23.19 3.13
N ARG A 460 5.63 22.50 2.68
CA ARG A 460 6.66 21.95 3.55
C ARG A 460 8.00 22.63 3.23
N THR A 461 8.58 23.32 4.20
CA THR A 461 9.91 23.94 4.06
C THR A 461 10.92 23.16 4.89
N CYS A 462 12.12 22.91 4.35
CA CYS A 462 13.20 22.22 5.06
C CYS A 462 13.69 22.99 6.31
N ARG A 463 13.18 24.21 6.57
CA ARG A 463 13.53 25.03 7.74
C ARG A 463 12.83 24.61 9.03
N GLU A 464 11.81 23.76 8.96
CA GLU A 464 11.04 23.31 10.14
C GLU A 464 11.74 22.18 10.92
N PHE A 465 12.92 21.74 10.46
CA PHE A 465 13.67 20.60 10.98
C PHE A 465 15.05 20.98 11.58
N LYS A 466 15.19 22.23 12.08
CA LYS A 466 16.38 22.61 12.84
C LYS A 466 16.11 22.63 14.34
#